data_8862d3fbf9ee35e08984d53ebf320e7c
#
_entry.id   8862d3fbf9ee35e08984d53ebf320e7c
#
_cell.length_a   1.000
_cell.length_b   1.000
_cell.length_c   1.000
_cell.angle_alpha   90.00
_cell.angle_beta   90.00
_cell.angle_gamma   90.00
#
_symmetry.space_group_name_H-M   'P 1'
#
loop_
_entity.id
_entity.type
_entity.pdbx_description
1 polymer ?
#
loop_
_entity_poly.entity_id
_entity_poly.type
_entity_poly.pdbx_seq_one_letter_code
_entity_poly.pdbx_strand_id
1 'polypeptide(L)'
;MQRFGMDKCKPAKTPNALGTKLTKNDDGPAVNATLYKIMVGSLMYLTATRPDLMYDVSLISIFMESPKDSPSKVGKRILRYVAGTLGYGLWYTHTPDSTLTRYIDSDFAGSLDDRKSTYGYSFHLGTNMISWESHKQPIVSMSSLEAEYVAATTTTCHVV
;
A
#
# COMPACT_ATOMS: atom_id res chain seq x y z
N MET A 1 -6.24 -14.01 11.88
CA MET A 1 -5.14 -13.91 12.88
C MET A 1 -4.63 -15.29 13.31
N GLN A 2 -5.48 -16.22 13.76
CA GLN A 2 -5.08 -17.58 14.18
C GLN A 2 -4.21 -18.30 13.14
N ARG A 3 -4.63 -18.28 11.87
CA ARG A 3 -3.90 -18.92 10.76
C ARG A 3 -2.44 -18.46 10.63
N PHE A 4 -2.11 -17.28 11.12
CA PHE A 4 -0.77 -16.68 11.06
C PHE A 4 -0.04 -16.72 12.42
N GLY A 5 -0.62 -17.41 13.42
CA GLY A 5 -0.06 -17.49 14.78
C GLY A 5 -0.04 -16.17 15.52
N MET A 6 -1.04 -15.29 15.26
CA MET A 6 -1.06 -13.90 15.73
C MET A 6 -2.22 -13.55 16.66
N ASP A 7 -2.86 -14.53 17.26
CA ASP A 7 -4.08 -14.34 18.09
C ASP A 7 -3.80 -13.54 19.36
N LYS A 8 -2.58 -13.59 19.89
CA LYS A 8 -2.16 -12.92 21.13
C LYS A 8 -1.24 -11.72 20.89
N CYS A 9 -1.09 -11.27 19.64
CA CYS A 9 -0.20 -10.17 19.31
C CYS A 9 -0.78 -8.83 19.75
N LYS A 10 0.06 -7.97 20.37
CA LYS A 10 -0.32 -6.60 20.69
C LYS A 10 -0.56 -5.80 19.40
N PRO A 11 -1.61 -4.95 19.33
CA PRO A 11 -1.84 -4.05 18.22
C PRO A 11 -0.64 -3.15 17.90
N ALA A 12 -0.46 -2.82 16.63
CA ALA A 12 0.51 -1.83 16.19
C ALA A 12 -0.19 -0.48 15.97
N LYS A 13 0.52 0.63 16.21
CA LYS A 13 -0.04 1.98 16.04
C LYS A 13 -0.05 2.44 14.57
N THR A 14 0.83 1.88 13.75
CA THR A 14 0.97 2.21 12.32
C THR A 14 1.12 0.92 11.51
N PRO A 15 0.62 0.88 10.26
CA PRO A 15 0.71 -0.32 9.43
C PRO A 15 2.16 -0.65 9.08
N ASN A 16 3.02 0.37 8.94
CA ASN A 16 4.45 0.19 8.70
C ASN A 16 5.29 1.00 9.71
N ALA A 17 6.55 0.64 9.86
CA ALA A 17 7.50 1.43 10.63
C ALA A 17 8.08 2.53 9.73
N LEU A 18 8.32 3.70 10.32
CA LEU A 18 8.92 4.82 9.59
C LEU A 18 10.26 4.41 8.98
N GLY A 19 10.46 4.75 7.72
CA GLY A 19 11.71 4.46 7.00
C GLY A 19 11.92 3.00 6.61
N THR A 20 10.90 2.14 6.71
CA THR A 20 10.99 0.75 6.24
C THR A 20 11.26 0.72 4.74
N LYS A 21 12.36 0.09 4.36
CA LYS A 21 12.71 -0.18 2.96
C LYS A 21 12.89 -1.68 2.79
N LEU A 22 12.31 -2.22 1.73
CA LEU A 22 12.40 -3.64 1.38
C LEU A 22 13.20 -3.80 0.08
N THR A 23 13.91 -4.92 -0.05
CA THR A 23 14.68 -5.29 -1.24
C THR A 23 14.49 -6.77 -1.55
N LYS A 24 14.55 -7.13 -2.83
CA LYS A 24 14.56 -8.54 -3.27
C LYS A 24 15.86 -9.26 -2.89
N ASN A 25 16.95 -8.49 -2.72
CA ASN A 25 18.26 -8.98 -2.29
C ASN A 25 18.38 -9.08 -0.75
N ASP A 26 17.27 -9.35 -0.06
CA ASP A 26 17.25 -9.61 1.37
C ASP A 26 17.93 -10.97 1.69
N ASP A 27 18.93 -10.98 2.55
CA ASP A 27 19.64 -12.19 3.01
C ASP A 27 18.85 -12.96 4.08
N GLY A 28 17.68 -12.47 4.46
CA GLY A 28 16.80 -13.11 5.43
C GLY A 28 16.32 -14.48 4.96
N PRO A 29 15.93 -15.36 5.91
CA PRO A 29 15.43 -16.69 5.58
C PRO A 29 14.15 -16.62 4.73
N ALA A 30 14.03 -17.59 3.82
CA ALA A 30 12.79 -17.79 3.06
C ALA A 30 11.64 -18.18 4.00
N VAL A 31 10.45 -17.67 3.73
CA VAL A 31 9.25 -18.01 4.48
C VAL A 31 8.33 -18.89 3.65
N ASN A 32 7.30 -19.48 4.27
CA ASN A 32 6.30 -20.27 3.56
C ASN A 32 5.55 -19.39 2.54
N ALA A 33 5.81 -19.59 1.25
CA ALA A 33 5.28 -18.79 0.16
C ALA A 33 3.74 -18.87 0.09
N THR A 34 3.15 -20.04 0.37
CA THR A 34 1.70 -20.22 0.37
C THR A 34 1.04 -19.39 1.46
N LEU A 35 1.56 -19.45 2.69
CA LEU A 35 1.03 -18.64 3.80
C LEU A 35 1.22 -17.14 3.55
N TYR A 36 2.35 -16.77 2.95
CA TYR A 36 2.62 -15.38 2.59
C TYR A 36 1.60 -14.86 1.55
N LYS A 37 1.38 -15.61 0.47
CA LYS A 37 0.39 -15.26 -0.57
C LYS A 37 -1.03 -15.14 0.00
N ILE A 38 -1.42 -16.05 0.90
CA ILE A 38 -2.72 -15.97 1.57
C ILE A 38 -2.82 -14.70 2.43
N MET A 39 -1.77 -14.37 3.16
CA MET A 39 -1.73 -13.16 3.98
C MET A 39 -1.87 -11.90 3.12
N VAL A 40 -1.04 -11.77 2.08
CA VAL A 40 -1.06 -10.62 1.17
C VAL A 40 -2.40 -10.53 0.44
N GLY A 41 -2.94 -11.64 -0.09
CA GLY A 41 -4.24 -11.65 -0.76
C GLY A 41 -5.39 -11.23 0.15
N SER A 42 -5.37 -11.64 1.42
CA SER A 42 -6.36 -11.18 2.41
C SER A 42 -6.24 -9.69 2.70
N LEU A 43 -5.02 -9.16 2.77
CA LEU A 43 -4.76 -7.73 2.96
C LEU A 43 -5.14 -6.92 1.72
N MET A 44 -4.87 -7.43 0.51
CA MET A 44 -5.30 -6.80 -0.75
C MET A 44 -6.83 -6.67 -0.83
N TYR A 45 -7.58 -7.71 -0.42
CA TYR A 45 -9.03 -7.60 -0.35
C TYR A 45 -9.48 -6.49 0.62
N LEU A 46 -8.77 -6.33 1.73
CA LEU A 46 -9.10 -5.33 2.73
C LEU A 46 -8.85 -3.90 2.25
N THR A 47 -7.90 -3.68 1.32
CA THR A 47 -7.63 -2.34 0.76
C THR A 47 -8.80 -1.75 0.00
N ALA A 48 -9.79 -2.56 -0.42
CA ALA A 48 -11.03 -2.09 -1.03
C ALA A 48 -11.89 -1.19 -0.10
N THR A 49 -11.67 -1.24 1.21
CA THR A 49 -12.37 -0.42 2.22
C THR A 49 -11.44 0.30 3.17
N ARG A 50 -10.13 0.08 3.05
CA ARG A 50 -9.07 0.58 3.92
C ARG A 50 -7.96 1.21 3.09
N PRO A 51 -8.14 2.43 2.58
CA PRO A 51 -7.13 3.14 1.78
C PRO A 51 -5.82 3.37 2.55
N ASP A 52 -5.89 3.48 3.87
CA ASP A 52 -4.75 3.62 4.76
C ASP A 52 -3.75 2.44 4.74
N LEU A 53 -4.16 1.31 4.18
CA LEU A 53 -3.31 0.12 4.01
C LEU A 53 -2.73 -0.01 2.59
N MET A 54 -3.22 0.77 1.63
CA MET A 54 -2.96 0.55 0.21
C MET A 54 -1.47 0.54 -0.12
N TYR A 55 -0.72 1.55 0.33
CA TYR A 55 0.73 1.65 0.10
C TYR A 55 1.49 0.44 0.65
N ASP A 56 1.26 0.10 1.92
CA ASP A 56 2.02 -0.97 2.58
C ASP A 56 1.69 -2.35 2.03
N VAL A 57 0.43 -2.58 1.66
CA VAL A 57 0.01 -3.84 1.02
C VAL A 57 0.58 -3.93 -0.40
N SER A 58 0.56 -2.85 -1.16
CA SER A 58 1.19 -2.77 -2.48
C SER A 58 2.69 -3.08 -2.37
N LEU A 59 3.39 -2.48 -1.39
CA LEU A 59 4.81 -2.70 -1.15
C LEU A 59 5.15 -4.18 -0.90
N ILE A 60 4.43 -4.87 -0.02
CA ILE A 60 4.70 -6.29 0.28
C ILE A 60 4.25 -7.24 -0.83
N SER A 61 3.30 -6.84 -1.68
CA SER A 61 2.83 -7.67 -2.79
C SER A 61 3.92 -7.96 -3.83
N ILE A 62 4.91 -7.07 -3.97
CA ILE A 62 6.05 -7.22 -4.90
C ILE A 62 6.88 -8.48 -4.59
N PHE A 63 6.83 -8.96 -3.34
CA PHE A 63 7.64 -10.09 -2.85
C PHE A 63 6.90 -11.44 -2.85
N MET A 64 5.71 -11.54 -3.46
CA MET A 64 4.91 -12.78 -3.45
C MET A 64 5.56 -13.97 -4.18
N GLU A 65 6.45 -13.72 -5.12
CA GLU A 65 7.14 -14.77 -5.88
C GLU A 65 8.16 -15.51 -5.01
N SER A 66 8.99 -14.77 -4.28
CA SER A 66 10.05 -15.29 -3.41
C SER A 66 10.09 -14.57 -2.07
N PRO A 67 9.12 -14.84 -1.17
CA PRO A 67 8.99 -14.10 0.07
C PRO A 67 10.09 -14.44 1.07
N LYS A 68 10.64 -13.38 1.67
CA LYS A 68 11.62 -13.44 2.75
C LYS A 68 11.00 -13.00 4.09
N ASP A 69 11.77 -13.10 5.15
CA ASP A 69 11.33 -12.76 6.50
C ASP A 69 10.99 -11.28 6.66
N SER A 70 11.76 -10.38 6.04
CA SER A 70 11.55 -8.93 6.16
C SER A 70 10.19 -8.49 5.63
N PRO A 71 9.76 -8.77 4.37
CA PRO A 71 8.42 -8.44 3.92
C PRO A 71 7.32 -9.21 4.70
N SER A 72 7.62 -10.42 5.20
CA SER A 72 6.68 -11.16 6.06
C SER A 72 6.44 -10.45 7.41
N LYS A 73 7.48 -9.88 8.02
CA LYS A 73 7.36 -9.09 9.25
C LYS A 73 6.52 -7.84 9.03
N VAL A 74 6.67 -7.16 7.89
CA VAL A 74 5.82 -6.01 7.52
C VAL A 74 4.35 -6.45 7.39
N GLY A 75 4.06 -7.54 6.65
CA GLY A 75 2.70 -8.07 6.55
C GLY A 75 2.08 -8.42 7.90
N LYS A 76 2.85 -9.05 8.80
CA LYS A 76 2.40 -9.31 10.18
C LYS A 76 2.16 -8.02 10.97
N ARG A 77 2.94 -6.97 10.75
CA ARG A 77 2.71 -5.67 11.38
C ARG A 77 1.42 -5.03 10.88
N ILE A 78 1.12 -5.10 9.57
CA ILE A 78 -0.14 -4.64 9.00
C ILE A 78 -1.32 -5.37 9.67
N LEU A 79 -1.26 -6.69 9.82
CA LEU A 79 -2.29 -7.46 10.54
C LEU A 79 -2.48 -6.98 11.99
N ARG A 80 -1.41 -6.65 12.69
CA ARG A 80 -1.47 -6.09 14.06
C ARG A 80 -2.11 -4.70 14.09
N TYR A 81 -1.84 -3.88 13.08
CA TYR A 81 -2.48 -2.58 12.92
C TYR A 81 -3.98 -2.73 12.67
N VAL A 82 -4.36 -3.63 11.76
CA VAL A 82 -5.78 -3.95 11.49
C VAL A 82 -6.49 -4.42 12.76
N ALA A 83 -5.85 -5.27 13.57
CA ALA A 83 -6.42 -5.73 14.83
C ALA A 83 -6.68 -4.59 15.83
N GLY A 84 -5.89 -3.52 15.78
CA GLY A 84 -6.08 -2.33 16.62
C GLY A 84 -7.03 -1.28 16.04
N THR A 85 -7.47 -1.45 14.79
CA THR A 85 -8.25 -0.45 14.04
C THR A 85 -9.48 -1.07 13.36
N LEU A 86 -10.14 -2.02 14.02
CA LEU A 86 -11.31 -2.73 13.45
C LEU A 86 -12.48 -1.81 13.12
N GLY A 87 -12.61 -0.68 13.81
CA GLY A 87 -13.64 0.32 13.55
C GLY A 87 -13.27 1.35 12.46
N TYR A 88 -12.09 1.22 11.82
CA TYR A 88 -11.67 2.14 10.75
C TYR A 88 -12.23 1.68 9.41
N GLY A 89 -12.59 2.66 8.57
CA GLY A 89 -13.09 2.44 7.23
C GLY A 89 -13.49 3.77 6.60
N LEU A 90 -14.03 3.71 5.40
CA LEU A 90 -14.59 4.87 4.72
C LEU A 90 -16.02 5.11 5.18
N TRP A 91 -16.32 6.36 5.45
CA TRP A 91 -17.67 6.80 5.77
C TRP A 91 -18.20 7.64 4.62
N TYR A 92 -19.25 7.17 3.97
CA TYR A 92 -19.91 7.88 2.88
C TYR A 92 -21.10 8.66 3.40
N THR A 93 -21.11 9.96 3.09
CA THR A 93 -22.21 10.86 3.45
C THR A 93 -22.95 11.30 2.20
N HIS A 94 -24.27 11.49 2.33
CA HIS A 94 -25.03 12.15 1.30
C HIS A 94 -24.61 13.62 1.23
N THR A 95 -24.09 14.04 0.09
CA THR A 95 -23.74 15.44 -0.17
C THR A 95 -24.32 15.87 -1.51
N PRO A 96 -24.86 17.10 -1.62
CA PRO A 96 -25.30 17.64 -2.92
C PRO A 96 -24.10 18.02 -3.81
N ASP A 97 -22.91 18.15 -3.23
CA ASP A 97 -21.68 18.42 -3.97
C ASP A 97 -21.21 17.17 -4.71
N SER A 98 -21.15 17.25 -6.03
CA SER A 98 -20.68 16.22 -6.94
C SER A 98 -19.35 16.59 -7.61
N THR A 99 -18.62 17.57 -7.05
CA THR A 99 -17.32 17.98 -7.58
C THR A 99 -16.33 16.83 -7.47
N LEU A 100 -15.74 16.44 -8.60
CA LEU A 100 -14.68 15.44 -8.64
C LEU A 100 -13.35 16.10 -8.31
N THR A 101 -12.76 15.71 -7.18
CA THR A 101 -11.44 16.20 -6.74
C THR A 101 -10.43 15.07 -6.74
N ARG A 102 -9.20 15.38 -7.12
CA ARG A 102 -8.10 14.41 -7.21
C ARG A 102 -6.92 14.88 -6.39
N TYR A 103 -6.35 13.94 -5.61
CA TYR A 103 -5.07 14.13 -4.91
C TYR A 103 -4.08 13.11 -5.44
N ILE A 104 -2.85 13.55 -5.66
CA ILE A 104 -1.75 12.74 -6.19
C ILE A 104 -0.51 13.05 -5.38
N ASP A 105 0.30 12.04 -5.12
CA ASP A 105 1.61 12.14 -4.48
C ASP A 105 2.57 11.13 -5.09
N SER A 106 3.86 11.42 -5.08
CA SER A 106 4.90 10.50 -5.58
C SER A 106 6.16 10.61 -4.74
N ASP A 107 6.72 9.48 -4.33
CA ASP A 107 8.07 9.46 -3.80
C ASP A 107 9.11 9.63 -4.93
N PHE A 108 10.35 9.89 -4.57
CA PHE A 108 11.46 9.91 -5.54
C PHE A 108 12.43 8.77 -5.27
N ALA A 109 12.57 7.88 -6.27
CA ALA A 109 13.53 6.78 -6.27
C ALA A 109 13.47 5.90 -5.01
N GLY A 110 12.26 5.66 -4.46
CA GLY A 110 12.04 4.95 -3.19
C GLY A 110 12.42 3.48 -3.22
N SER A 111 12.35 2.83 -4.39
CA SER A 111 12.73 1.43 -4.54
C SER A 111 14.25 1.24 -4.45
N LEU A 112 14.69 0.35 -3.55
CA LEU A 112 16.11 -0.01 -3.43
C LEU A 112 16.60 -0.85 -4.61
N ASP A 113 15.73 -1.67 -5.21
CA ASP A 113 16.11 -2.65 -6.22
C ASP A 113 16.32 -2.02 -7.60
N ASP A 114 15.49 -1.07 -8.01
CA ASP A 114 15.48 -0.51 -9.35
C ASP A 114 15.34 1.01 -9.41
N ARG A 115 15.40 1.69 -8.25
CA ARG A 115 15.34 3.15 -8.11
C ARG A 115 14.08 3.79 -8.71
N LYS A 116 13.04 3.00 -8.93
CA LYS A 116 11.76 3.52 -9.37
C LYS A 116 11.00 4.18 -8.24
N SER A 117 10.26 5.20 -8.59
CA SER A 117 9.34 5.90 -7.71
C SER A 117 8.04 5.13 -7.52
N THR A 118 7.35 5.37 -6.42
CA THR A 118 5.97 4.90 -6.19
C THR A 118 5.07 6.12 -6.17
N TYR A 119 3.95 6.07 -6.88
CA TYR A 119 2.93 7.12 -6.82
C TYR A 119 1.66 6.58 -6.18
N GLY A 120 0.89 7.48 -5.62
CA GLY A 120 -0.43 7.21 -5.11
C GLY A 120 -1.42 8.28 -5.57
N TYR A 121 -2.69 7.91 -5.66
CA TYR A 121 -3.76 8.86 -5.90
C TYR A 121 -5.00 8.53 -5.09
N SER A 122 -5.83 9.55 -4.90
CA SER A 122 -7.20 9.38 -4.44
C SER A 122 -8.15 10.29 -5.20
N PHE A 123 -9.30 9.75 -5.59
CA PHE A 123 -10.41 10.50 -6.17
C PHE A 123 -11.53 10.64 -5.15
N HIS A 124 -12.08 11.84 -5.09
CA HIS A 124 -13.20 12.20 -4.21
C HIS A 124 -14.35 12.75 -5.04
N LEU A 125 -15.57 12.34 -4.71
CA LEU A 125 -16.79 12.94 -5.18
C LEU A 125 -17.42 13.73 -4.02
N GLY A 126 -17.32 15.06 -4.07
CA GLY A 126 -17.56 15.91 -2.92
C GLY A 126 -16.62 15.54 -1.76
N THR A 127 -17.16 15.14 -0.62
CA THR A 127 -16.39 14.71 0.56
C THR A 127 -16.05 13.22 0.58
N ASN A 128 -16.60 12.43 -0.34
CA ASN A 128 -16.49 10.98 -0.32
C ASN A 128 -15.32 10.50 -1.18
N MET A 129 -14.39 9.75 -0.60
CA MET A 129 -13.32 9.08 -1.34
C MET A 129 -13.90 7.87 -2.09
N ILE A 130 -13.78 7.85 -3.43
CA ILE A 130 -14.42 6.85 -4.30
C ILE A 130 -13.42 5.91 -4.99
N SER A 131 -12.16 6.33 -5.14
CA SER A 131 -11.12 5.50 -5.74
C SER A 131 -9.76 5.89 -5.19
N TRP A 132 -8.86 4.92 -5.03
CA TRP A 132 -7.49 5.13 -4.56
C TRP A 132 -6.60 4.00 -5.01
N GLU A 133 -5.34 4.31 -5.19
CA GLU A 133 -4.35 3.34 -5.63
C GLU A 133 -2.94 3.75 -5.19
N SER A 134 -2.04 2.78 -5.13
CA SER A 134 -0.61 2.99 -4.96
C SER A 134 0.15 2.04 -5.87
N HIS A 135 0.94 2.61 -6.78
CA HIS A 135 1.67 1.88 -7.80
C HIS A 135 3.12 2.33 -7.94
N LYS A 136 3.96 1.35 -8.24
CA LYS A 136 5.33 1.62 -8.67
C LYS A 136 5.33 2.12 -10.11
N GLN A 137 6.07 3.20 -10.37
CA GLN A 137 6.18 3.77 -11.72
C GLN A 137 6.88 2.79 -12.68
N PRO A 138 6.50 2.75 -13.96
CA PRO A 138 7.13 1.88 -14.95
C PRO A 138 8.54 2.31 -15.33
N ILE A 139 8.87 3.59 -15.15
CA ILE A 139 10.16 4.20 -15.49
C ILE A 139 10.94 4.63 -14.25
N VAL A 140 12.23 4.89 -14.41
CA VAL A 140 13.08 5.55 -13.42
C VAL A 140 13.08 7.04 -13.74
N SER A 141 12.58 7.85 -12.82
CA SER A 141 12.56 9.31 -12.95
C SER A 141 13.91 9.91 -12.59
N MET A 142 14.35 10.93 -13.35
CA MET A 142 15.63 11.61 -13.17
C MET A 142 15.57 12.71 -12.09
N SER A 143 14.37 13.12 -11.69
CA SER A 143 14.14 14.13 -10.65
C SER A 143 12.80 13.88 -9.94
N SER A 144 12.64 14.50 -8.75
CA SER A 144 11.36 14.49 -8.05
C SER A 144 10.25 15.13 -8.89
N LEU A 145 10.55 16.21 -9.61
CA LEU A 145 9.60 16.88 -10.51
C LEU A 145 9.11 15.94 -11.61
N GLU A 146 9.99 15.15 -12.23
CA GLU A 146 9.61 14.18 -13.24
C GLU A 146 8.74 13.07 -12.64
N ALA A 147 9.06 12.57 -11.44
CA ALA A 147 8.24 11.58 -10.75
C ALA A 147 6.82 12.08 -10.50
N GLU A 148 6.67 13.34 -10.04
CA GLU A 148 5.36 13.98 -9.87
C GLU A 148 4.62 14.13 -11.20
N TYR A 149 5.33 14.50 -12.28
CA TYR A 149 4.74 14.65 -13.60
C TYR A 149 4.22 13.33 -14.17
N VAL A 150 5.01 12.26 -14.00
CA VAL A 150 4.59 10.90 -14.39
C VAL A 150 3.36 10.46 -13.61
N ALA A 151 3.33 10.70 -12.29
CA ALA A 151 2.19 10.40 -11.44
C ALA A 151 0.93 11.15 -11.91
N ALA A 152 1.04 12.46 -12.16
CA ALA A 152 -0.06 13.29 -12.63
C ALA A 152 -0.60 12.84 -13.98
N THR A 153 0.28 12.52 -14.93
CA THR A 153 -0.09 12.07 -16.27
C THR A 153 -0.80 10.72 -16.22
N THR A 154 -0.20 9.75 -15.52
CA THR A 154 -0.77 8.40 -15.40
C THR A 154 -2.16 8.45 -14.74
N THR A 155 -2.30 9.22 -13.66
CA THR A 155 -3.56 9.34 -12.95
C THR A 155 -4.65 10.02 -13.79
N THR A 156 -4.27 10.95 -14.69
CA THR A 156 -5.21 11.60 -15.59
C THR A 156 -5.86 10.62 -16.56
N CYS A 157 -5.11 9.60 -17.01
CA CYS A 157 -5.64 8.55 -17.87
C CYS A 157 -6.69 7.65 -17.19
N HIS A 158 -6.76 7.64 -15.86
CA HIS A 158 -7.79 6.87 -15.12
C HIS A 158 -9.13 7.59 -15.01
N VAL A 159 -9.22 8.87 -15.41
CA VAL A 159 -10.46 9.68 -15.34
C VAL A 159 -11.29 9.57 -16.64
N VAL A 160 -10.67 9.12 -17.72
CA VAL A 160 -11.27 8.92 -19.04
C VAL A 160 -11.71 7.48 -19.19
#